data_5d258ff160e9fed7f4115d3afaa83efb
#
_entry.id   5d258ff160e9fed7f4115d3afaa83efb
#
_cell.length_a   1.000
_cell.length_b   1.000
_cell.length_c   1.000
_cell.angle_alpha   90.00
_cell.angle_beta   90.00
_cell.angle_gamma   90.00
#
_symmetry.space_group_name_H-M   'P 1'
#
loop_
_entity.id
_entity.type
_entity.pdbx_description
1 polymer ?
#
loop_
_entity_poly.entity_id
_entity_poly.type
_entity_poly.pdbx_seq_one_letter_code
_entity_poly.pdbx_strand_id
1 'polypeptide(L)'
;MATVVEADTLAIDRASIREASVPGAATKSALALILAGGRGSRLEQLTDWRAKPAVPFGGKFRIIDFALSNCVNSGLLPAQQRIVPSWYKGTADAVYQNIDILRRLAPRHVLILAGDHVYKMNYGAMLNDHIARGALMSVACIDVPLAAARSLGVMSVDEQRRIVDFQEKPDEPTPDPNRPDRALASMGIYIFDAPFLYAELLRDANDAASTHDFGKDIIPSLVRRGSAVYVHDFAQSCVNMSAGKPYWRDVGTIDAYWEANIALSDVVPELNLYDKSWPIWTYQEQLPPAKFVYNEAPRRGIATNSLVSGGCIISGSTVNRSLLFSNVHVHSYCTIEESVILPNVDIGRNVVLKRTVVDKYCRLPPGLSVGVDQEQDRQRFHVTERGITLITPEMLGQNVHHSR
;
A
#
# COMPACT_ATOMS: atom_id res chain seq x y z
N MET A 1 -41.63 23.99 33.23
CA MET A 1 -41.85 23.73 31.78
C MET A 1 -40.49 23.51 31.14
N ALA A 2 -40.16 22.27 30.91
CA ALA A 2 -38.92 21.90 30.24
C ALA A 2 -39.24 21.67 28.78
N THR A 3 -38.64 22.46 27.90
CA THR A 3 -38.73 22.34 26.46
C THR A 3 -37.79 21.25 26.01
N VAL A 4 -38.30 20.15 25.51
CA VAL A 4 -37.56 19.09 24.87
C VAL A 4 -37.17 19.60 23.48
N VAL A 5 -35.87 19.74 23.24
CA VAL A 5 -35.32 19.96 21.89
C VAL A 5 -35.25 18.59 21.22
N GLU A 6 -36.13 18.38 20.23
CA GLU A 6 -36.02 17.21 19.33
C GLU A 6 -34.71 17.28 18.59
N ALA A 7 -33.90 16.23 18.75
CA ALA A 7 -32.69 15.99 17.96
C ALA A 7 -33.14 15.60 16.55
N ASP A 8 -33.00 16.51 15.60
CA ASP A 8 -33.06 16.20 14.16
C ASP A 8 -32.03 15.12 13.84
N THR A 9 -32.50 13.91 13.70
CA THR A 9 -31.75 12.77 13.23
C THR A 9 -31.41 13.03 11.77
N LEU A 10 -30.17 13.43 11.50
CA LEU A 10 -29.62 13.41 10.15
C LEU A 10 -29.84 11.99 9.60
N ALA A 11 -30.86 11.82 8.81
CA ALA A 11 -31.10 10.63 8.02
C ALA A 11 -29.95 10.52 7.01
N ILE A 12 -28.90 9.80 7.43
CA ILE A 12 -27.89 9.35 6.49
C ILE A 12 -28.62 8.49 5.48
N ASP A 13 -28.65 8.95 4.23
CA ASP A 13 -29.27 8.23 3.13
C ASP A 13 -28.61 6.85 2.98
N ARG A 14 -29.23 5.87 3.63
CA ARG A 14 -28.82 4.45 3.57
C ARG A 14 -28.99 3.84 2.18
N ALA A 15 -29.65 4.50 1.26
CA ALA A 15 -29.81 4.05 -0.12
C ALA A 15 -28.51 4.25 -0.92
N SER A 16 -27.84 5.40 -0.77
CA SER A 16 -26.57 5.67 -1.47
C SER A 16 -25.40 4.78 -1.00
N ILE A 17 -25.43 4.29 0.25
CA ILE A 17 -24.44 3.33 0.76
C ILE A 17 -24.73 1.91 0.26
N ARG A 18 -26.00 1.59 -0.07
CA ARG A 18 -26.41 0.25 -0.53
C ARG A 18 -26.13 -0.02 -2.00
N GLU A 19 -26.10 0.97 -2.88
CA GLU A 19 -25.85 0.75 -4.31
C GLU A 19 -24.38 0.44 -4.64
N ALA A 20 -23.42 0.84 -3.80
CA ALA A 20 -22.00 0.61 -4.04
C ALA A 20 -21.49 -0.78 -3.62
N SER A 21 -22.25 -1.60 -2.89
CA SER A 21 -21.71 -2.83 -2.29
C SER A 21 -22.71 -3.95 -1.99
N VAL A 22 -23.68 -4.22 -2.88
CA VAL A 22 -24.34 -5.54 -2.83
C VAL A 22 -23.37 -6.55 -3.40
N PRO A 23 -22.78 -7.49 -2.60
CA PRO A 23 -21.92 -8.52 -3.14
C PRO A 23 -22.71 -9.32 -4.17
N GLY A 24 -22.30 -9.24 -5.43
CA GLY A 24 -22.87 -10.07 -6.49
C GLY A 24 -22.71 -11.56 -6.15
N ALA A 25 -23.48 -12.43 -6.76
CA ALA A 25 -23.34 -13.87 -6.55
C ALA A 25 -21.89 -14.37 -6.83
N ALA A 26 -21.18 -13.71 -7.72
CA ALA A 26 -19.79 -14.01 -8.08
C ALA A 26 -18.81 -13.76 -6.91
N THR A 27 -18.92 -12.64 -6.21
CA THR A 27 -18.01 -12.30 -5.09
C THR A 27 -18.20 -13.22 -3.89
N LYS A 28 -19.41 -13.74 -3.67
CA LYS A 28 -19.70 -14.72 -2.61
C LYS A 28 -19.05 -16.08 -2.86
N SER A 29 -18.74 -16.42 -4.10
CA SER A 29 -18.08 -17.68 -4.49
C SER A 29 -16.58 -17.51 -4.76
N ALA A 30 -16.04 -16.32 -4.52
CA ALA A 30 -14.63 -16.02 -4.69
C ALA A 30 -13.92 -15.82 -3.34
N LEU A 31 -12.64 -16.20 -3.30
CA LEU A 31 -11.78 -16.07 -2.11
C LEU A 31 -10.56 -15.23 -2.45
N ALA A 32 -10.19 -14.31 -1.57
CA ALA A 32 -8.99 -13.50 -1.72
C ALA A 32 -7.85 -14.01 -0.82
N LEU A 33 -6.66 -14.15 -1.39
CA LEU A 33 -5.40 -14.41 -0.69
C LEU A 33 -4.50 -13.18 -0.83
N ILE A 34 -4.09 -12.62 0.31
CA ILE A 34 -3.20 -11.46 0.32
C ILE A 34 -1.79 -11.95 0.67
N LEU A 35 -0.87 -11.77 -0.26
CA LEU A 35 0.54 -12.07 -0.08
C LEU A 35 1.20 -10.93 0.70
N ALA A 36 1.41 -11.16 1.99
CA ALA A 36 1.91 -10.15 2.92
C ALA A 36 3.39 -10.38 3.32
N GLY A 37 4.12 -11.19 2.55
CA GLY A 37 5.51 -11.52 2.77
C GLY A 37 6.47 -10.61 1.99
N GLY A 38 7.77 -10.82 2.24
CA GLY A 38 8.87 -10.13 1.58
C GLY A 38 9.68 -9.25 2.54
N ARG A 39 11.01 -9.28 2.41
CA ARG A 39 11.93 -8.50 3.27
C ARG A 39 11.84 -6.99 3.06
N GLY A 40 11.33 -6.54 1.90
CA GLY A 40 11.23 -5.10 1.60
C GLY A 40 12.59 -4.38 1.62
N SER A 41 13.67 -5.06 1.22
CA SER A 41 15.06 -4.59 1.38
C SER A 41 15.33 -3.18 0.83
N ARG A 42 14.55 -2.72 -0.13
CA ARG A 42 14.65 -1.35 -0.69
C ARG A 42 14.06 -0.26 0.20
N LEU A 43 13.33 -0.63 1.27
CA LEU A 43 12.88 0.27 2.34
C LEU A 43 13.89 0.35 3.49
N GLU A 44 15.05 -0.27 3.29
CA GLU A 44 16.17 -0.25 4.23
C GLU A 44 15.72 -0.60 5.66
N GLN A 45 16.23 0.09 6.66
CA GLN A 45 15.94 -0.16 8.07
C GLN A 45 14.47 -0.01 8.48
N LEU A 46 13.61 0.60 7.64
CA LEU A 46 12.16 0.61 7.91
C LEU A 46 11.53 -0.79 7.95
N THR A 47 12.21 -1.78 7.35
CA THR A 47 11.72 -3.17 7.27
C THR A 47 12.54 -4.18 8.05
N ASP A 48 13.50 -3.76 8.85
CA ASP A 48 14.32 -4.65 9.69
C ASP A 48 13.47 -5.41 10.72
N TRP A 49 12.45 -4.75 11.27
CA TRP A 49 11.59 -5.28 12.33
C TRP A 49 10.14 -5.52 11.92
N ARG A 50 9.80 -5.30 10.64
CA ARG A 50 8.45 -5.49 10.11
C ARG A 50 8.47 -5.81 8.63
N ALA A 51 7.51 -6.60 8.15
CA ALA A 51 7.31 -6.79 6.72
C ALA A 51 6.85 -5.48 6.05
N LYS A 52 7.20 -5.26 4.76
CA LYS A 52 6.80 -4.08 3.99
C LYS A 52 5.28 -3.78 4.09
N PRO A 53 4.36 -4.76 4.00
CA PRO A 53 2.93 -4.50 4.15
C PRO A 53 2.51 -3.91 5.49
N ALA A 54 3.32 -4.10 6.55
CA ALA A 54 3.04 -3.57 7.89
C ALA A 54 3.62 -2.17 8.15
N VAL A 55 4.31 -1.57 7.18
CA VAL A 55 4.83 -0.20 7.29
C VAL A 55 3.66 0.79 7.36
N PRO A 56 3.69 1.75 8.32
CA PRO A 56 2.64 2.76 8.44
C PRO A 56 2.55 3.66 7.20
N PHE A 57 1.33 4.06 6.81
CA PHE A 57 1.08 4.90 5.64
C PHE A 57 -0.10 5.87 5.90
N GLY A 58 -0.03 7.09 5.34
CA GLY A 58 -1.15 8.03 5.31
C GLY A 58 -1.64 8.51 6.69
N GLY A 59 -0.75 8.62 7.67
CA GLY A 59 -1.01 9.15 9.00
C GLY A 59 -1.54 8.11 10.01
N LYS A 60 -2.28 7.08 9.59
CA LYS A 60 -2.86 6.09 10.53
C LYS A 60 -3.02 4.67 9.99
N PHE A 61 -2.86 4.45 8.70
CA PHE A 61 -3.02 3.16 8.04
C PHE A 61 -1.71 2.38 8.00
N ARG A 62 -1.76 1.16 7.49
CA ARG A 62 -0.63 0.36 7.02
C ARG A 62 -0.82 0.08 5.54
N ILE A 63 0.25 -0.21 4.82
CA ILE A 63 0.17 -0.49 3.37
C ILE A 63 -0.83 -1.62 3.09
N ILE A 64 -0.83 -2.70 3.88
CA ILE A 64 -1.75 -3.84 3.71
C ILE A 64 -3.23 -3.47 3.91
N ASP A 65 -3.53 -2.42 4.67
CA ASP A 65 -4.91 -2.02 4.94
C ASP A 65 -5.66 -1.63 3.66
N PHE A 66 -4.94 -1.21 2.61
CA PHE A 66 -5.54 -0.91 1.30
C PHE A 66 -6.05 -2.18 0.61
N ALA A 67 -5.25 -3.23 0.49
CA ALA A 67 -5.68 -4.49 -0.10
C ALA A 67 -6.80 -5.15 0.71
N LEU A 68 -6.71 -5.15 2.05
CA LEU A 68 -7.75 -5.65 2.94
C LEU A 68 -9.06 -4.87 2.78
N SER A 69 -8.99 -3.54 2.74
CA SER A 69 -10.17 -2.68 2.57
C SER A 69 -10.82 -2.86 1.20
N ASN A 70 -10.02 -3.00 0.15
CA ASN A 70 -10.55 -3.30 -1.18
C ASN A 70 -11.29 -4.65 -1.19
N CYS A 71 -10.81 -5.68 -0.49
CA CYS A 71 -11.55 -6.95 -0.33
C CYS A 71 -12.90 -6.72 0.35
N VAL A 72 -12.92 -6.07 1.52
CA VAL A 72 -14.14 -5.80 2.28
C VAL A 72 -15.14 -4.99 1.47
N ASN A 73 -14.69 -3.89 0.86
CA ASN A 73 -15.53 -3.00 0.06
C ASN A 73 -16.05 -3.67 -1.23
N SER A 74 -15.32 -4.65 -1.77
CA SER A 74 -15.75 -5.47 -2.92
C SER A 74 -16.64 -6.65 -2.51
N GLY A 75 -16.90 -6.87 -1.22
CA GLY A 75 -17.69 -8.00 -0.72
C GLY A 75 -16.99 -9.34 -0.80
N LEU A 76 -15.66 -9.37 -0.77
CA LEU A 76 -14.83 -10.58 -0.75
C LEU A 76 -14.40 -10.93 0.67
N LEU A 77 -14.25 -12.22 0.96
CA LEU A 77 -13.72 -12.70 2.23
C LEU A 77 -12.23 -13.02 2.06
N PRO A 78 -11.33 -12.38 2.83
CA PRO A 78 -9.93 -12.77 2.88
C PRO A 78 -9.76 -14.05 3.71
N ALA A 79 -8.89 -14.97 3.25
CA ALA A 79 -8.51 -16.15 4.02
C ALA A 79 -7.32 -15.86 4.93
N GLN A 80 -7.33 -16.45 6.13
CA GLN A 80 -6.19 -16.43 7.04
C GLN A 80 -5.19 -17.53 6.67
N GLN A 81 -3.92 -17.19 6.70
CA GLN A 81 -2.80 -18.11 6.47
C GLN A 81 -2.57 -19.02 7.67
N ARG A 82 -2.10 -20.26 7.43
CA ARG A 82 -1.53 -21.12 8.46
C ARG A 82 -0.15 -20.63 8.90
N ILE A 83 0.19 -20.85 10.16
CA ILE A 83 1.58 -20.76 10.64
C ILE A 83 2.29 -22.02 10.14
N VAL A 84 3.21 -21.88 9.21
CA VAL A 84 4.00 -22.97 8.64
C VAL A 84 5.43 -22.89 9.19
N PRO A 85 6.06 -24.01 9.53
CA PRO A 85 7.41 -24.00 10.14
C PRO A 85 8.55 -23.67 9.18
N SER A 86 8.29 -23.56 7.88
CA SER A 86 9.29 -23.23 6.85
C SER A 86 8.95 -21.95 6.09
N TRP A 87 9.98 -21.19 5.68
CA TRP A 87 9.79 -20.04 4.82
C TRP A 87 9.34 -20.48 3.42
N TYR A 88 8.44 -19.70 2.81
CA TYR A 88 8.03 -19.90 1.43
C TYR A 88 9.19 -19.61 0.46
N LYS A 89 9.33 -20.47 -0.55
CA LYS A 89 10.35 -20.34 -1.59
C LYS A 89 10.03 -19.21 -2.57
N GLY A 90 8.74 -18.99 -2.85
CA GLY A 90 8.25 -17.96 -3.75
C GLY A 90 6.77 -17.67 -3.52
N THR A 91 6.21 -16.78 -4.32
CA THR A 91 4.81 -16.34 -4.20
C THR A 91 3.82 -17.47 -4.53
N ALA A 92 4.15 -18.36 -5.46
CA ALA A 92 3.34 -19.52 -5.81
C ALA A 92 3.42 -20.61 -4.72
N ASP A 93 4.59 -20.84 -4.13
CA ASP A 93 4.77 -21.76 -3.02
C ASP A 93 3.94 -21.32 -1.80
N ALA A 94 3.85 -20.02 -1.54
CA ALA A 94 3.01 -19.48 -0.47
C ALA A 94 1.52 -19.85 -0.65
N VAL A 95 1.03 -19.88 -1.86
CA VAL A 95 -0.34 -20.32 -2.15
C VAL A 95 -0.46 -21.84 -2.14
N TYR A 96 0.52 -22.56 -2.68
CA TYR A 96 0.55 -24.01 -2.70
C TYR A 96 0.52 -24.63 -1.31
N GLN A 97 1.31 -24.12 -0.38
CA GLN A 97 1.34 -24.62 1.00
C GLN A 97 0.02 -24.40 1.77
N ASN A 98 -0.88 -23.58 1.26
CA ASN A 98 -2.21 -23.30 1.80
C ASN A 98 -3.35 -23.90 0.94
N ILE A 99 -3.04 -24.76 -0.03
CA ILE A 99 -4.01 -25.31 -1.00
C ILE A 99 -5.12 -26.14 -0.33
N ASP A 100 -4.85 -26.77 0.79
CA ASP A 100 -5.83 -27.55 1.58
C ASP A 100 -6.91 -26.64 2.20
N ILE A 101 -6.55 -25.41 2.60
CA ILE A 101 -7.50 -24.40 3.06
C ILE A 101 -8.41 -23.98 1.91
N LEU A 102 -7.82 -23.71 0.73
CA LEU A 102 -8.57 -23.33 -0.46
C LEU A 102 -9.55 -24.43 -0.88
N ARG A 103 -9.09 -25.69 -0.92
CA ARG A 103 -9.92 -26.85 -1.26
C ARG A 103 -11.09 -27.05 -0.29
N ARG A 104 -10.85 -26.83 1.01
CA ARG A 104 -11.90 -26.94 2.02
C ARG A 104 -12.96 -25.84 1.90
N LEU A 105 -12.56 -24.62 1.54
CA LEU A 105 -13.48 -23.51 1.32
C LEU A 105 -14.17 -23.58 -0.04
N ALA A 106 -13.65 -24.39 -0.97
CA ALA A 106 -14.20 -24.68 -2.29
C ALA A 106 -14.68 -23.45 -3.08
N PRO A 107 -13.86 -22.39 -3.20
CA PRO A 107 -14.24 -21.22 -4.02
C PRO A 107 -14.27 -21.59 -5.50
N ARG A 108 -15.07 -20.88 -6.29
CA ARG A 108 -15.03 -20.97 -7.76
C ARG A 108 -13.83 -20.23 -8.33
N HIS A 109 -13.50 -19.08 -7.75
CA HIS A 109 -12.40 -18.24 -8.19
C HIS A 109 -11.52 -17.86 -7.00
N VAL A 110 -10.22 -17.73 -7.25
CA VAL A 110 -9.24 -17.32 -6.25
C VAL A 110 -8.57 -16.05 -6.73
N LEU A 111 -8.63 -15.01 -5.90
CA LEU A 111 -7.88 -13.77 -6.09
C LEU A 111 -6.56 -13.86 -5.33
N ILE A 112 -5.47 -13.54 -5.98
CA ILE A 112 -4.14 -13.45 -5.38
C ILE A 112 -3.72 -11.99 -5.47
N LEU A 113 -3.46 -11.37 -4.31
CA LEU A 113 -3.26 -9.95 -4.17
C LEU A 113 -1.91 -9.66 -3.53
N ALA A 114 -1.13 -8.76 -4.14
CA ALA A 114 0.03 -8.17 -3.47
C ALA A 114 -0.45 -7.26 -2.32
N GLY A 115 0.10 -7.47 -1.12
CA GLY A 115 -0.26 -6.71 0.08
C GLY A 115 0.59 -5.47 0.33
N ASP A 116 1.44 -5.08 -0.63
CA ASP A 116 2.50 -4.09 -0.47
C ASP A 116 2.39 -2.88 -1.42
N HIS A 117 1.22 -2.66 -2.00
CA HIS A 117 0.90 -1.52 -2.87
C HIS A 117 -0.23 -0.66 -2.31
N VAL A 118 -0.24 0.61 -2.70
CA VAL A 118 -1.26 1.59 -2.28
C VAL A 118 -2.16 1.95 -3.47
N TYR A 119 -3.44 1.60 -3.37
CA TYR A 119 -4.46 1.82 -4.42
C TYR A 119 -5.87 1.59 -3.89
N LYS A 120 -6.88 2.05 -4.64
CA LYS A 120 -8.29 1.70 -4.41
C LYS A 120 -8.86 0.99 -5.64
N MET A 121 -9.40 -0.21 -5.47
CA MET A 121 -9.88 -1.05 -6.56
C MET A 121 -11.11 -1.86 -6.16
N ASN A 122 -12.10 -1.88 -7.05
CA ASN A 122 -13.24 -2.78 -6.96
C ASN A 122 -12.89 -4.13 -7.61
N TYR A 123 -12.52 -5.11 -6.81
CA TYR A 123 -12.21 -6.45 -7.30
C TYR A 123 -13.42 -7.17 -7.90
N GLY A 124 -14.65 -6.79 -7.51
CA GLY A 124 -15.86 -7.34 -8.10
C GLY A 124 -15.99 -7.00 -9.58
N ALA A 125 -15.55 -5.80 -10.00
CA ALA A 125 -15.52 -5.41 -11.41
C ALA A 125 -14.53 -6.29 -12.21
N MET A 126 -13.32 -6.50 -11.67
CA MET A 126 -12.34 -7.40 -12.31
C MET A 126 -12.83 -8.85 -12.37
N LEU A 127 -13.48 -9.34 -11.29
CA LEU A 127 -14.04 -10.69 -11.28
C LEU A 127 -15.14 -10.88 -12.31
N ASN A 128 -16.01 -9.90 -12.49
CA ASN A 128 -17.05 -9.94 -13.53
C ASN A 128 -16.46 -9.97 -14.94
N ASP A 129 -15.41 -9.19 -15.20
CA ASP A 129 -14.70 -9.22 -16.49
C ASP A 129 -14.04 -10.59 -16.73
N HIS A 130 -13.39 -11.17 -15.71
CA HIS A 130 -12.81 -12.52 -15.74
C HIS A 130 -13.84 -13.59 -16.13
N ILE A 131 -15.01 -13.58 -15.49
CA ILE A 131 -16.10 -14.52 -15.75
C ILE A 131 -16.69 -14.31 -17.14
N ALA A 132 -16.93 -13.06 -17.55
CA ALA A 132 -17.50 -12.73 -18.85
C ALA A 132 -16.63 -13.20 -20.03
N ARG A 133 -15.30 -13.20 -19.86
CA ARG A 133 -14.32 -13.68 -20.83
C ARG A 133 -14.14 -15.20 -20.82
N GLY A 134 -14.66 -15.91 -19.82
CA GLY A 134 -14.32 -17.32 -19.59
C GLY A 134 -12.82 -17.53 -19.39
N ALA A 135 -12.15 -16.59 -18.71
CA ALA A 135 -10.72 -16.61 -18.52
C ALA A 135 -10.32 -17.71 -17.52
N LEU A 136 -9.20 -18.39 -17.78
CA LEU A 136 -8.56 -19.28 -16.80
C LEU A 136 -7.74 -18.50 -15.78
N MET A 137 -7.16 -17.38 -16.23
CA MET A 137 -6.45 -16.42 -15.41
C MET A 137 -6.67 -15.00 -15.95
N SER A 138 -6.78 -14.03 -15.05
CA SER A 138 -6.75 -12.60 -15.37
C SER A 138 -5.69 -11.90 -14.55
N VAL A 139 -4.97 -10.95 -15.16
CA VAL A 139 -3.92 -10.13 -14.54
C VAL A 139 -4.37 -8.67 -14.57
N ALA A 140 -4.47 -8.03 -13.42
CA ALA A 140 -4.68 -6.58 -13.38
C ALA A 140 -3.43 -5.86 -13.88
N CYS A 141 -3.64 -4.90 -14.77
CA CYS A 141 -2.56 -4.15 -15.40
C CYS A 141 -2.78 -2.66 -15.32
N ILE A 142 -1.67 -1.95 -15.32
CA ILE A 142 -1.61 -0.50 -15.37
C ILE A 142 -0.58 -0.06 -16.41
N ASP A 143 -0.87 1.07 -17.04
CA ASP A 143 0.03 1.69 -17.99
C ASP A 143 1.04 2.59 -17.25
N VAL A 144 2.33 2.32 -17.42
CA VAL A 144 3.42 3.01 -16.73
C VAL A 144 4.50 3.52 -17.68
N PRO A 145 5.27 4.57 -17.32
CA PRO A 145 6.47 4.96 -18.07
C PRO A 145 7.50 3.81 -18.13
N LEU A 146 8.22 3.66 -19.24
CA LEU A 146 9.23 2.60 -19.43
C LEU A 146 10.26 2.53 -18.29
N ALA A 147 10.68 3.69 -17.76
CA ALA A 147 11.63 3.70 -16.63
C ALA A 147 11.09 3.01 -15.38
N ALA A 148 9.79 3.14 -15.10
CA ALA A 148 9.13 2.47 -13.97
C ALA A 148 8.88 0.99 -14.24
N ALA A 149 8.69 0.59 -15.51
CA ALA A 149 8.38 -0.78 -15.92
C ALA A 149 9.50 -1.78 -15.61
N ARG A 150 10.76 -1.35 -15.52
CA ARG A 150 11.92 -2.21 -15.21
C ARG A 150 11.81 -2.97 -13.89
N SER A 151 11.06 -2.46 -12.94
CA SER A 151 10.86 -3.10 -11.62
C SER A 151 9.61 -3.96 -11.53
N LEU A 152 8.84 -4.08 -12.62
CA LEU A 152 7.52 -4.71 -12.68
C LEU A 152 7.51 -5.85 -13.72
N GLY A 153 6.51 -6.72 -13.64
CA GLY A 153 6.20 -7.64 -14.73
C GLY A 153 5.59 -6.87 -15.90
N VAL A 154 6.16 -7.00 -17.10
CA VAL A 154 5.72 -6.31 -18.33
C VAL A 154 5.03 -7.28 -19.25
N MET A 155 3.92 -6.85 -19.87
CA MET A 155 3.08 -7.70 -20.72
C MET A 155 2.89 -7.10 -22.10
N SER A 156 2.86 -8.01 -23.11
CA SER A 156 2.34 -7.71 -24.44
C SER A 156 1.01 -8.44 -24.65
N VAL A 157 0.07 -7.82 -25.33
CA VAL A 157 -1.28 -8.35 -25.53
C VAL A 157 -1.67 -8.31 -27.01
N ASP A 158 -2.55 -9.25 -27.40
CA ASP A 158 -3.21 -9.23 -28.70
C ASP A 158 -4.44 -8.28 -28.72
N GLU A 159 -5.14 -8.23 -29.85
CA GLU A 159 -6.35 -7.41 -30.05
C GLU A 159 -7.49 -7.81 -29.11
N GLN A 160 -7.55 -9.05 -28.65
CA GLN A 160 -8.52 -9.57 -27.69
C GLN A 160 -8.12 -9.36 -26.25
N ARG A 161 -7.01 -8.64 -26.01
CA ARG A 161 -6.44 -8.38 -24.66
C ARG A 161 -5.93 -9.65 -23.97
N ARG A 162 -5.61 -10.70 -24.70
CA ARG A 162 -4.93 -11.89 -24.22
C ARG A 162 -3.43 -11.63 -24.13
N ILE A 163 -2.80 -12.11 -23.07
CA ILE A 163 -1.35 -11.97 -22.88
C ILE A 163 -0.63 -12.91 -23.85
N VAL A 164 0.22 -12.35 -24.69
CA VAL A 164 1.04 -13.09 -25.68
C VAL A 164 2.51 -13.14 -25.28
N ASP A 165 2.96 -12.22 -24.43
CA ASP A 165 4.30 -12.22 -23.84
C ASP A 165 4.27 -11.66 -22.40
N PHE A 166 5.14 -12.17 -21.54
CA PHE A 166 5.29 -11.73 -20.16
C PHE A 166 6.77 -11.76 -19.75
N GLN A 167 7.27 -10.63 -19.29
CA GLN A 167 8.66 -10.42 -18.87
C GLN A 167 8.68 -9.94 -17.41
N GLU A 168 9.25 -10.71 -16.51
CA GLU A 168 9.38 -10.32 -15.10
C GLU A 168 10.62 -9.45 -14.89
N LYS A 169 10.42 -8.19 -14.54
CA LYS A 169 11.47 -7.19 -14.24
C LYS A 169 12.57 -7.13 -15.31
N PRO A 170 12.20 -6.87 -16.59
CA PRO A 170 13.16 -6.84 -17.68
C PRO A 170 14.07 -5.60 -17.58
N ASP A 171 15.34 -5.78 -17.94
CA ASP A 171 16.28 -4.65 -18.07
C ASP A 171 15.83 -3.67 -19.17
N GLU A 172 15.27 -4.21 -20.26
CA GLU A 172 14.71 -3.50 -21.39
C GLU A 172 13.22 -3.85 -21.54
N PRO A 173 12.30 -3.11 -20.91
CA PRO A 173 10.87 -3.38 -21.00
C PRO A 173 10.34 -3.22 -22.43
N THR A 174 9.52 -4.16 -22.89
CA THR A 174 8.81 -4.05 -24.17
C THR A 174 7.81 -2.89 -24.11
N PRO A 175 7.91 -1.89 -25.00
CA PRO A 175 6.98 -0.76 -25.01
C PRO A 175 5.60 -1.16 -25.55
N ASP A 176 4.58 -0.40 -25.20
CA ASP A 176 3.26 -0.49 -25.83
C ASP A 176 3.40 -0.06 -27.30
N PRO A 177 2.95 -0.88 -28.28
CA PRO A 177 3.06 -0.56 -29.70
C PRO A 177 2.45 0.80 -30.10
N ASN A 178 1.42 1.25 -29.37
CA ASN A 178 0.73 2.51 -29.63
C ASN A 178 1.31 3.70 -28.82
N ARG A 179 2.14 3.41 -27.79
CA ARG A 179 2.72 4.42 -26.91
C ARG A 179 4.15 4.00 -26.54
N PRO A 180 5.14 4.32 -27.38
CA PRO A 180 6.52 3.82 -27.26
C PRO A 180 7.27 4.27 -25.98
N ASP A 181 6.77 5.28 -25.29
CA ASP A 181 7.31 5.77 -24.01
C ASP A 181 6.72 5.04 -22.78
N ARG A 182 5.77 4.12 -22.98
CA ARG A 182 5.04 3.43 -21.92
C ARG A 182 5.05 1.92 -22.11
N ALA A 183 4.75 1.20 -21.03
CA ALA A 183 4.56 -0.25 -21.05
C ALA A 183 3.35 -0.66 -20.19
N LEU A 184 2.75 -1.81 -20.54
CA LEU A 184 1.69 -2.41 -19.76
C LEU A 184 2.30 -3.26 -18.65
N ALA A 185 2.11 -2.86 -17.40
CA ALA A 185 2.71 -3.50 -16.24
C ALA A 185 1.69 -4.28 -15.40
N SER A 186 2.12 -5.40 -14.85
CA SER A 186 1.38 -6.19 -13.87
C SER A 186 1.35 -5.48 -12.53
N MET A 187 0.17 -5.45 -11.90
CA MET A 187 -0.02 -4.90 -10.55
C MET A 187 0.19 -5.96 -9.45
N GLY A 188 0.55 -7.20 -9.78
CA GLY A 188 0.61 -8.29 -8.81
C GLY A 188 -0.77 -8.69 -8.26
N ILE A 189 -1.82 -8.48 -9.05
CA ILE A 189 -3.20 -8.80 -8.72
C ILE A 189 -3.71 -9.78 -9.77
N TYR A 190 -4.07 -10.99 -9.35
CA TYR A 190 -4.45 -12.08 -10.22
C TYR A 190 -5.81 -12.65 -9.82
N ILE A 191 -6.61 -13.08 -10.81
CA ILE A 191 -7.79 -13.94 -10.61
C ILE A 191 -7.57 -15.22 -11.37
N PHE A 192 -7.84 -16.34 -10.71
CA PHE A 192 -7.80 -17.66 -11.29
C PHE A 192 -9.15 -18.38 -11.15
N ASP A 193 -9.50 -19.18 -12.14
CA ASP A 193 -10.40 -20.31 -11.93
C ASP A 193 -9.76 -21.28 -10.94
N ALA A 194 -10.47 -21.68 -9.88
CA ALA A 194 -9.86 -22.39 -8.76
C ALA A 194 -9.32 -23.80 -9.15
N PRO A 195 -10.04 -24.65 -9.87
CA PRO A 195 -9.50 -25.90 -10.39
C PRO A 195 -8.25 -25.75 -11.23
N PHE A 196 -8.22 -24.71 -12.08
CA PHE A 196 -7.06 -24.38 -12.91
C PHE A 196 -5.86 -23.98 -12.06
N LEU A 197 -6.05 -23.09 -11.07
CA LEU A 197 -4.99 -22.69 -10.12
C LEU A 197 -4.39 -23.92 -9.41
N TYR A 198 -5.23 -24.84 -8.93
CA TYR A 198 -4.74 -26.02 -8.21
C TYR A 198 -3.88 -26.92 -9.09
N ALA A 199 -4.27 -27.10 -10.36
CA ALA A 199 -3.48 -27.88 -11.32
C ALA A 199 -2.12 -27.22 -11.60
N GLU A 200 -2.09 -25.90 -11.76
CA GLU A 200 -0.86 -25.15 -12.04
C GLU A 200 0.10 -25.11 -10.83
N LEU A 201 -0.44 -24.93 -9.63
CA LEU A 201 0.36 -24.98 -8.40
C LEU A 201 0.99 -26.37 -8.16
N LEU A 202 0.24 -27.44 -8.41
CA LEU A 202 0.76 -28.80 -8.32
C LEU A 202 1.84 -29.07 -9.37
N ARG A 203 1.68 -28.57 -10.57
CA ARG A 203 2.66 -28.70 -11.63
C ARG A 203 3.95 -27.95 -11.27
N ASP A 204 3.83 -26.71 -10.82
CA ASP A 204 4.95 -25.87 -10.40
C ASP A 204 5.70 -26.48 -9.20
N ALA A 205 4.99 -26.99 -8.20
CA ALA A 205 5.58 -27.61 -7.03
C ALA A 205 6.43 -28.85 -7.33
N ASN A 206 6.15 -29.54 -8.45
CA ASN A 206 6.90 -30.70 -8.92
C ASN A 206 8.02 -30.34 -9.92
N ASP A 207 8.17 -29.08 -10.29
CA ASP A 207 9.25 -28.59 -11.16
C ASP A 207 10.46 -28.17 -10.35
N ALA A 208 11.50 -28.98 -10.36
CA ALA A 208 12.74 -28.69 -9.63
C ALA A 208 13.50 -27.46 -10.14
N ALA A 209 13.22 -27.00 -11.37
CA ALA A 209 13.84 -25.81 -11.96
C ALA A 209 13.08 -24.52 -11.61
N SER A 210 11.86 -24.63 -11.08
CA SER A 210 11.03 -23.48 -10.71
C SER A 210 11.55 -22.78 -9.44
N THR A 211 11.46 -21.46 -9.43
CA THR A 211 11.63 -20.63 -8.22
C THR A 211 10.32 -20.50 -7.44
N HIS A 212 9.25 -21.10 -7.92
CA HIS A 212 7.90 -21.11 -7.36
C HIS A 212 7.31 -19.68 -7.22
N ASP A 213 7.49 -18.87 -8.26
CA ASP A 213 7.01 -17.49 -8.32
C ASP A 213 5.98 -17.32 -9.45
N PHE A 214 4.90 -16.54 -9.19
CA PHE A 214 3.88 -16.32 -10.21
C PHE A 214 4.43 -15.60 -11.43
N GLY A 215 5.21 -14.54 -11.23
CA GLY A 215 5.73 -13.72 -12.32
C GLY A 215 6.87 -14.39 -13.11
N LYS A 216 7.74 -15.14 -12.42
CA LYS A 216 8.90 -15.79 -13.06
C LYS A 216 8.56 -17.13 -13.69
N ASP A 217 7.69 -17.91 -13.07
CA ASP A 217 7.50 -19.32 -13.43
C ASP A 217 6.10 -19.58 -13.98
N ILE A 218 5.03 -19.29 -13.22
CA ILE A 218 3.68 -19.68 -13.59
C ILE A 218 3.17 -18.90 -14.80
N ILE A 219 3.18 -17.55 -14.75
CA ILE A 219 2.59 -16.73 -15.83
C ILE A 219 3.33 -16.94 -17.16
N PRO A 220 4.68 -16.88 -17.22
CA PRO A 220 5.40 -17.15 -18.45
C PRO A 220 5.14 -18.55 -19.00
N SER A 221 5.01 -19.56 -18.15
CA SER A 221 4.68 -20.92 -18.55
C SER A 221 3.27 -21.02 -19.16
N LEU A 222 2.29 -20.35 -18.54
CA LEU A 222 0.91 -20.29 -19.07
C LEU A 222 0.85 -19.62 -20.44
N VAL A 223 1.56 -18.50 -20.60
CA VAL A 223 1.63 -17.75 -21.86
C VAL A 223 2.26 -18.62 -22.96
N ARG A 224 3.43 -19.24 -22.70
CA ARG A 224 4.09 -20.15 -23.67
C ARG A 224 3.21 -21.32 -24.10
N ARG A 225 2.36 -21.85 -23.20
CA ARG A 225 1.42 -22.95 -23.52
C ARG A 225 0.15 -22.48 -24.20
N GLY A 226 0.02 -21.18 -24.44
CA GLY A 226 -1.15 -20.61 -25.09
C GLY A 226 -2.42 -20.71 -24.25
N SER A 227 -2.33 -20.68 -22.91
CA SER A 227 -3.48 -20.68 -22.01
C SER A 227 -4.30 -19.39 -22.14
N ALA A 228 -5.59 -19.44 -21.76
CA ALA A 228 -6.51 -18.30 -21.81
C ALA A 228 -6.22 -17.32 -20.64
N VAL A 229 -5.13 -16.56 -20.75
CA VAL A 229 -4.70 -15.53 -19.78
C VAL A 229 -4.97 -14.15 -20.36
N TYR A 230 -5.75 -13.33 -19.65
CA TYR A 230 -6.17 -12.01 -20.12
C TYR A 230 -5.71 -10.90 -19.18
N VAL A 231 -5.53 -9.70 -19.69
CA VAL A 231 -5.35 -8.51 -18.88
C VAL A 231 -6.69 -7.89 -18.53
N HIS A 232 -6.76 -7.36 -17.30
CA HIS A 232 -7.82 -6.46 -16.86
C HIS A 232 -7.21 -5.07 -16.64
N ASP A 233 -7.70 -4.07 -17.34
CA ASP A 233 -7.23 -2.70 -17.17
C ASP A 233 -7.72 -2.13 -15.85
N PHE A 234 -6.79 -1.73 -14.99
CA PHE A 234 -7.08 -1.16 -13.69
C PHE A 234 -8.00 0.05 -13.75
N ALA A 235 -7.94 0.85 -14.81
CA ALA A 235 -8.82 2.00 -14.98
C ALA A 235 -10.32 1.63 -14.98
N GLN A 236 -10.68 0.38 -15.35
CA GLN A 236 -12.06 -0.11 -15.35
C GLN A 236 -12.57 -0.47 -13.94
N SER A 237 -11.67 -0.66 -12.99
CA SER A 237 -11.99 -1.07 -11.61
C SER A 237 -11.40 -0.15 -10.54
N CYS A 238 -10.63 0.86 -10.95
CA CYS A 238 -10.12 1.89 -10.04
C CYS A 238 -11.27 2.70 -9.46
N VAL A 239 -11.23 2.90 -8.14
CA VAL A 239 -12.23 3.70 -7.43
C VAL A 239 -11.71 5.11 -7.23
N ASN A 240 -12.54 6.11 -7.59
CA ASN A 240 -12.24 7.53 -7.40
C ASN A 240 -10.94 8.00 -8.05
N MET A 241 -10.92 7.93 -9.37
CA MET A 241 -9.84 8.49 -10.18
C MET A 241 -9.73 10.00 -9.97
N SER A 242 -8.58 10.47 -9.51
CA SER A 242 -8.28 11.89 -9.46
C SER A 242 -7.87 12.38 -10.85
N ALA A 243 -8.50 13.45 -11.33
CA ALA A 243 -8.27 14.00 -12.68
C ALA A 243 -8.33 12.96 -13.81
N GLY A 244 -9.18 11.92 -13.67
CA GLY A 244 -9.35 10.87 -14.69
C GLY A 244 -8.19 9.87 -14.78
N LYS A 245 -7.24 9.88 -13.83
CA LYS A 245 -6.10 8.96 -13.79
C LYS A 245 -6.24 7.97 -12.64
N PRO A 246 -6.00 6.66 -12.88
CA PRO A 246 -5.99 5.66 -11.83
C PRO A 246 -4.75 5.85 -10.93
N TYR A 247 -4.96 5.79 -9.61
CA TYR A 247 -3.88 5.89 -8.63
C TYR A 247 -3.43 4.50 -8.18
N TRP A 248 -2.20 4.17 -8.45
CA TRP A 248 -1.51 3.00 -7.93
C TRP A 248 -0.03 3.34 -7.69
N ARG A 249 0.52 2.94 -6.55
CA ARG A 249 1.93 3.17 -6.18
C ARG A 249 2.54 1.91 -5.54
N ASP A 250 3.66 1.49 -6.09
CA ASP A 250 4.61 0.62 -5.37
C ASP A 250 5.48 1.53 -4.47
N VAL A 251 5.20 1.51 -3.17
CA VAL A 251 5.96 2.26 -2.16
C VAL A 251 7.15 1.44 -1.65
N GLY A 252 7.92 0.86 -2.57
CA GLY A 252 8.99 -0.09 -2.29
C GLY A 252 10.36 0.52 -2.00
N THR A 253 10.54 1.83 -2.15
CA THR A 253 11.77 2.56 -1.79
C THR A 253 11.44 3.68 -0.83
N ILE A 254 12.45 4.17 -0.07
CA ILE A 254 12.25 5.30 0.85
C ILE A 254 11.74 6.53 0.11
N ASP A 255 12.29 6.82 -1.08
CA ASP A 255 11.85 7.96 -1.89
C ASP A 255 10.40 7.82 -2.33
N ALA A 256 10.00 6.67 -2.88
CA ALA A 256 8.62 6.42 -3.31
C ALA A 256 7.64 6.42 -2.13
N TYR A 257 8.05 5.87 -0.98
CA TYR A 257 7.29 5.89 0.25
C TYR A 257 7.08 7.32 0.78
N TRP A 258 8.15 8.12 0.83
CA TRP A 258 8.11 9.51 1.26
C TRP A 258 7.22 10.32 0.32
N GLU A 259 7.45 10.23 -1.00
CA GLU A 259 6.69 10.94 -2.02
C GLU A 259 5.18 10.63 -1.95
N ALA A 260 4.81 9.35 -1.85
CA ALA A 260 3.42 8.94 -1.75
C ALA A 260 2.73 9.44 -0.47
N ASN A 261 3.44 9.50 0.66
CA ASN A 261 2.91 10.09 1.90
C ASN A 261 2.77 11.60 1.77
N ILE A 262 3.80 12.32 1.31
CA ILE A 262 3.78 13.79 1.20
C ILE A 262 2.69 14.25 0.22
N ALA A 263 2.47 13.54 -0.88
CA ALA A 263 1.40 13.85 -1.84
C ALA A 263 -0.01 13.85 -1.21
N LEU A 264 -0.22 13.13 -0.08
CA LEU A 264 -1.49 13.18 0.65
C LEU A 264 -1.75 14.55 1.30
N SER A 265 -0.73 15.36 1.49
CA SER A 265 -0.83 16.72 2.06
C SER A 265 -1.16 17.80 1.02
N ASP A 266 -1.20 17.46 -0.25
CA ASP A 266 -1.59 18.38 -1.32
C ASP A 266 -3.06 18.81 -1.18
N VAL A 267 -3.42 19.98 -1.70
CA VAL A 267 -4.80 20.52 -1.62
C VAL A 267 -5.80 19.57 -2.28
N VAL A 268 -5.42 18.98 -3.40
CA VAL A 268 -6.20 17.94 -4.09
C VAL A 268 -5.29 16.73 -4.31
N PRO A 269 -5.22 15.82 -3.32
CA PRO A 269 -4.34 14.65 -3.42
C PRO A 269 -4.87 13.65 -4.46
N GLU A 270 -3.95 13.01 -5.19
CA GLU A 270 -4.33 11.94 -6.15
C GLU A 270 -5.04 10.78 -5.46
N LEU A 271 -4.64 10.44 -4.23
CA LEU A 271 -5.30 9.44 -3.39
C LEU A 271 -6.17 10.14 -2.34
N ASN A 272 -7.49 10.08 -2.51
CA ASN A 272 -8.42 10.63 -1.53
C ASN A 272 -8.68 9.64 -0.39
N LEU A 273 -8.13 9.91 0.81
CA LEU A 273 -8.35 9.12 2.02
C LEU A 273 -9.69 9.46 2.71
N TYR A 274 -10.31 10.59 2.36
CA TYR A 274 -11.56 11.07 2.97
C TYR A 274 -12.83 10.60 2.24
N ASP A 275 -12.66 9.78 1.22
CA ASP A 275 -13.77 9.19 0.47
C ASP A 275 -14.55 8.20 1.33
N LYS A 276 -15.80 8.57 1.62
CA LYS A 276 -16.72 7.76 2.42
C LYS A 276 -17.38 6.62 1.65
N SER A 277 -17.39 6.68 0.33
CA SER A 277 -17.95 5.63 -0.52
C SER A 277 -17.03 4.40 -0.61
N TRP A 278 -15.71 4.61 -0.43
CA TRP A 278 -14.70 3.56 -0.42
C TRP A 278 -13.68 3.78 0.71
N PRO A 279 -14.09 3.58 1.98
CA PRO A 279 -13.23 3.85 3.13
C PRO A 279 -12.08 2.86 3.22
N ILE A 280 -10.93 3.32 3.69
CA ILE A 280 -9.82 2.44 4.08
C ILE A 280 -9.98 2.11 5.57
N TRP A 281 -10.23 0.83 5.84
CA TRP A 281 -10.39 0.30 7.19
C TRP A 281 -9.04 -0.02 7.79
N THR A 282 -8.85 0.31 9.07
CA THR A 282 -7.63 -0.01 9.83
C THR A 282 -7.98 -0.19 11.30
N TYR A 283 -7.08 -0.81 12.05
CA TYR A 283 -7.15 -0.78 13.51
C TYR A 283 -6.97 0.67 13.98
N GLN A 284 -7.87 1.11 14.83
CA GLN A 284 -7.84 2.46 15.37
C GLN A 284 -7.70 2.40 16.89
N GLU A 285 -6.56 2.87 17.40
CA GLU A 285 -6.42 3.15 18.83
C GLU A 285 -7.38 4.25 19.26
N GLN A 286 -7.90 4.13 20.47
CA GLN A 286 -8.72 5.18 21.09
C GLN A 286 -7.80 6.26 21.64
N LEU A 287 -7.56 7.29 20.83
CA LEU A 287 -6.65 8.38 21.15
C LEU A 287 -7.42 9.71 21.25
N PRO A 288 -6.99 10.64 22.11
CA PRO A 288 -7.55 11.98 22.15
C PRO A 288 -7.26 12.72 20.82
N PRO A 289 -8.02 13.78 20.51
CA PRO A 289 -7.72 14.65 19.38
C PRO A 289 -6.30 15.23 19.45
N ALA A 290 -5.74 15.58 18.29
CA ALA A 290 -4.48 16.31 18.21
C ALA A 290 -4.61 17.69 18.93
N LYS A 291 -3.57 18.08 19.68
CA LYS A 291 -3.54 19.29 20.47
C LYS A 291 -2.45 20.25 19.99
N PHE A 292 -2.82 21.48 19.74
CA PHE A 292 -1.91 22.58 19.40
C PHE A 292 -1.88 23.57 20.55
N VAL A 293 -0.70 23.95 21.02
CA VAL A 293 -0.56 24.85 22.15
C VAL A 293 0.41 25.98 21.86
N TYR A 294 0.20 27.09 22.55
CA TYR A 294 0.84 28.40 22.43
C TYR A 294 0.42 29.16 21.16
N ASN A 295 0.22 30.46 21.31
CA ASN A 295 -0.13 31.38 20.23
C ASN A 295 0.69 32.68 20.27
N GLU A 296 1.85 32.68 20.87
CA GLU A 296 2.73 33.84 20.99
C GLU A 296 3.94 33.66 20.06
N ALA A 297 4.28 34.65 19.24
CA ALA A 297 5.50 34.59 18.46
C ALA A 297 6.72 34.78 19.37
N PRO A 298 7.81 33.99 19.19
CA PRO A 298 8.05 32.99 18.18
C PRO A 298 7.53 31.57 18.56
N ARG A 299 6.74 31.44 19.61
CA ARG A 299 6.27 30.16 20.18
C ARG A 299 4.79 29.91 19.82
N ARG A 300 4.51 29.54 18.58
CA ARG A 300 3.17 29.20 18.11
C ARG A 300 3.10 27.76 17.63
N GLY A 301 2.12 26.98 18.13
CA GLY A 301 1.84 25.62 17.65
C GLY A 301 0.96 25.67 16.42
N ILE A 302 1.50 25.39 15.22
CA ILE A 302 0.78 25.48 13.96
C ILE A 302 1.15 24.32 13.02
N ALA A 303 0.15 23.79 12.32
CA ALA A 303 0.37 22.88 11.20
C ALA A 303 -0.39 23.38 9.97
N THR A 304 0.28 23.43 8.81
CA THR A 304 -0.29 23.83 7.53
C THR A 304 0.04 22.80 6.46
N ASN A 305 -0.90 22.54 5.51
CA ASN A 305 -0.73 21.53 4.47
C ASN A 305 -0.22 20.18 5.03
N SER A 306 -0.77 19.73 6.15
CA SER A 306 -0.23 18.60 6.91
C SER A 306 -1.35 17.69 7.43
N LEU A 307 -1.06 16.39 7.57
CA LEU A 307 -1.94 15.45 8.23
C LEU A 307 -1.44 15.20 9.65
N VAL A 308 -2.28 15.46 10.65
CA VAL A 308 -1.94 15.27 12.07
C VAL A 308 -2.94 14.31 12.70
N SER A 309 -2.46 13.16 13.15
CA SER A 309 -3.29 12.08 13.69
C SER A 309 -3.63 12.30 15.18
N GLY A 310 -4.53 11.46 15.71
CA GLY A 310 -4.92 11.50 17.12
C GLY A 310 -3.74 11.29 18.08
N GLY A 311 -3.85 11.84 19.29
CA GLY A 311 -2.82 11.76 20.32
C GLY A 311 -1.62 12.69 20.12
N CYS A 312 -1.51 13.39 19.00
CA CYS A 312 -0.39 14.32 18.76
C CYS A 312 -0.47 15.57 19.63
N ILE A 313 0.68 16.08 20.07
CA ILE A 313 0.82 17.37 20.76
C ILE A 313 1.88 18.20 20.03
N ILE A 314 1.48 19.36 19.52
CA ILE A 314 2.38 20.31 18.86
C ILE A 314 2.53 21.53 19.77
N SER A 315 3.68 21.62 20.46
CA SER A 315 3.96 22.65 21.46
C SER A 315 4.80 23.78 20.86
N GLY A 316 4.17 24.87 20.44
CA GLY A 316 4.90 26.07 20.01
C GLY A 316 5.93 25.81 18.92
N SER A 317 5.53 25.11 17.89
CA SER A 317 6.37 24.66 16.77
C SER A 317 5.61 24.74 15.46
N THR A 318 6.33 24.82 14.35
CA THR A 318 5.76 24.88 13.00
C THR A 318 5.91 23.54 12.29
N VAL A 319 4.78 23.03 11.78
CA VAL A 319 4.73 21.85 10.94
C VAL A 319 4.15 22.25 9.58
N ASN A 320 4.86 21.97 8.51
CA ASN A 320 4.43 22.31 7.17
C ASN A 320 4.64 21.13 6.21
N ARG A 321 3.64 20.86 5.37
CA ARG A 321 3.67 19.82 4.33
C ARG A 321 4.20 18.49 4.86
N SER A 322 3.68 18.04 6.02
CA SER A 322 4.21 16.89 6.76
C SER A 322 3.10 15.98 7.28
N LEU A 323 3.44 14.73 7.54
CA LEU A 323 2.53 13.76 8.14
C LEU A 323 3.03 13.39 9.54
N LEU A 324 2.21 13.64 10.56
CA LEU A 324 2.42 13.20 11.94
C LEU A 324 1.45 12.07 12.25
N PHE A 325 1.99 10.88 12.47
CA PHE A 325 1.21 9.70 12.87
C PHE A 325 0.80 9.79 14.34
N SER A 326 0.13 8.77 14.83
CA SER A 326 -0.45 8.75 16.18
C SER A 326 0.59 8.97 17.28
N ASN A 327 0.22 9.72 18.31
CA ASN A 327 1.03 9.94 19.52
C ASN A 327 2.40 10.63 19.28
N VAL A 328 2.52 11.45 18.25
CA VAL A 328 3.74 12.24 18.05
C VAL A 328 3.72 13.46 18.96
N HIS A 329 4.79 13.66 19.71
CA HIS A 329 4.98 14.85 20.55
C HIS A 329 6.08 15.75 19.97
N VAL A 330 5.73 16.97 19.59
CA VAL A 330 6.64 18.00 19.11
C VAL A 330 6.80 19.06 20.19
N HIS A 331 8.00 19.12 20.80
CA HIS A 331 8.34 20.14 21.78
C HIS A 331 8.54 21.52 21.13
N SER A 332 8.79 22.57 21.93
CA SER A 332 8.80 23.95 21.43
C SER A 332 9.99 24.29 20.53
N TYR A 333 9.75 25.24 19.63
CA TYR A 333 10.74 25.85 18.71
C TYR A 333 11.25 24.88 17.63
N CYS A 334 10.46 23.86 17.28
CA CYS A 334 10.80 22.96 16.19
C CYS A 334 10.25 23.46 14.87
N THR A 335 10.95 23.12 13.79
CA THR A 335 10.51 23.30 12.41
C THR A 335 10.51 21.94 11.72
N ILE A 336 9.35 21.52 11.23
CA ILE A 336 9.16 20.24 10.55
C ILE A 336 8.59 20.53 9.15
N GLU A 337 9.34 20.22 8.12
CA GLU A 337 8.99 20.48 6.72
C GLU A 337 9.12 19.21 5.88
N GLU A 338 8.15 18.94 5.02
CA GLU A 338 8.14 17.81 4.07
C GLU A 338 8.58 16.48 4.71
N SER A 339 8.11 16.21 5.94
CA SER A 339 8.60 15.09 6.73
C SER A 339 7.48 14.13 7.11
N VAL A 340 7.82 12.85 7.23
CA VAL A 340 6.93 11.77 7.62
C VAL A 340 7.37 11.24 8.98
N ILE A 341 6.58 11.52 10.02
CA ILE A 341 6.90 11.19 11.41
C ILE A 341 6.01 10.03 11.86
N LEU A 342 6.59 8.86 12.06
CA LEU A 342 5.87 7.63 12.38
C LEU A 342 5.38 7.61 13.85
N PRO A 343 4.54 6.64 14.25
CA PRO A 343 3.89 6.64 15.55
C PRO A 343 4.85 6.68 16.75
N ASN A 344 4.42 7.36 17.84
CA ASN A 344 5.11 7.39 19.12
C ASN A 344 6.51 8.05 19.10
N VAL A 345 6.74 8.98 18.18
CA VAL A 345 7.98 9.76 18.12
C VAL A 345 7.90 10.94 19.07
N ASP A 346 8.96 11.16 19.84
CA ASP A 346 9.15 12.34 20.69
C ASP A 346 10.25 13.23 20.09
N ILE A 347 9.88 14.46 19.71
CA ILE A 347 10.76 15.43 19.04
C ILE A 347 11.16 16.50 20.05
N GLY A 348 12.42 16.48 20.50
CA GLY A 348 12.99 17.43 21.47
C GLY A 348 12.90 18.89 21.02
N ARG A 349 13.26 19.82 21.89
CA ARG A 349 13.20 21.27 21.62
C ARG A 349 14.22 21.70 20.56
N ASN A 350 13.89 22.75 19.79
CA ASN A 350 14.78 23.33 18.77
C ASN A 350 15.23 22.34 17.69
N VAL A 351 14.42 21.33 17.38
CA VAL A 351 14.70 20.35 16.33
C VAL A 351 14.27 20.91 14.99
N VAL A 352 15.09 20.69 13.95
CA VAL A 352 14.78 21.01 12.56
C VAL A 352 14.78 19.73 11.76
N LEU A 353 13.67 19.42 11.11
CA LEU A 353 13.53 18.28 10.20
C LEU A 353 13.05 18.77 8.83
N LYS A 354 13.79 18.41 7.78
CA LYS A 354 13.41 18.69 6.39
C LYS A 354 13.58 17.43 5.55
N ARG A 355 12.54 17.08 4.77
CA ARG A 355 12.56 15.92 3.86
C ARG A 355 13.05 14.65 4.56
N THR A 356 12.48 14.37 5.74
CA THR A 356 12.94 13.31 6.65
C THR A 356 11.81 12.31 6.91
N VAL A 357 12.16 11.03 6.95
CA VAL A 357 11.31 9.95 7.46
C VAL A 357 11.86 9.53 8.82
N VAL A 358 11.07 9.68 9.87
CA VAL A 358 11.45 9.30 11.25
C VAL A 358 10.68 8.07 11.65
N ASP A 359 11.38 6.97 11.94
CA ASP A 359 10.74 5.72 12.32
C ASP A 359 10.11 5.78 13.72
N LYS A 360 9.19 4.87 13.98
CA LYS A 360 8.42 4.81 15.22
C LYS A 360 9.32 4.71 16.46
N TYR A 361 8.84 5.29 17.56
CA TYR A 361 9.50 5.30 18.87
C TYR A 361 10.83 6.06 18.94
N CYS A 362 11.26 6.75 17.87
CA CYS A 362 12.43 7.62 17.95
C CYS A 362 12.23 8.73 18.98
N ARG A 363 13.27 9.00 19.77
CA ARG A 363 13.38 10.17 20.67
C ARG A 363 14.48 11.08 20.13
N LEU A 364 14.08 12.16 19.44
CA LEU A 364 15.04 13.09 18.85
C LEU A 364 15.58 14.04 19.93
N PRO A 365 16.90 14.11 20.11
CA PRO A 365 17.49 14.98 21.13
C PRO A 365 17.26 16.46 20.80
N PRO A 366 17.19 17.34 21.82
CA PRO A 366 17.06 18.76 21.58
C PRO A 366 18.18 19.32 20.70
N GLY A 367 17.82 20.26 19.82
CA GLY A 367 18.77 20.92 18.92
C GLY A 367 19.22 20.07 17.70
N LEU A 368 18.66 18.88 17.50
CA LEU A 368 18.96 18.06 16.33
C LEU A 368 18.50 18.76 15.04
N SER A 369 19.40 18.88 14.06
CA SER A 369 19.08 19.40 12.73
C SER A 369 19.34 18.32 11.69
N VAL A 370 18.35 18.03 10.84
CA VAL A 370 18.40 17.01 9.80
C VAL A 370 17.72 17.51 8.52
N GLY A 371 18.29 17.18 7.35
CA GLY A 371 17.82 17.64 6.05
C GLY A 371 18.26 19.08 5.72
N VAL A 372 19.19 19.64 6.50
CA VAL A 372 19.77 20.97 6.27
C VAL A 372 21.19 20.85 5.71
N ASP A 373 21.99 19.96 6.27
CA ASP A 373 23.34 19.64 5.81
C ASP A 373 23.41 18.13 5.51
N GLN A 374 23.32 17.80 4.21
CA GLN A 374 23.29 16.41 3.75
C GLN A 374 24.61 15.68 4.00
N GLU A 375 25.76 16.35 3.99
CA GLU A 375 27.06 15.74 4.25
C GLU A 375 27.14 15.28 5.73
N GLN A 376 26.70 16.12 6.63
CA GLN A 376 26.61 15.79 8.05
C GLN A 376 25.58 14.68 8.29
N ASP A 377 24.44 14.71 7.58
CA ASP A 377 23.41 13.70 7.73
C ASP A 377 23.87 12.31 7.26
N ARG A 378 24.61 12.21 6.14
CA ARG A 378 25.18 10.93 5.65
C ARG A 378 26.13 10.25 6.63
N GLN A 379 26.76 10.98 7.52
CA GLN A 379 27.63 10.41 8.54
C GLN A 379 26.88 9.74 9.69
N ARG A 380 25.57 10.03 9.84
CA ARG A 380 24.76 9.64 10.99
C ARG A 380 23.53 8.84 10.61
N PHE A 381 22.99 9.07 9.43
CA PHE A 381 21.70 8.58 8.97
C PHE A 381 21.80 8.02 7.56
N HIS A 382 20.78 7.28 7.15
CA HIS A 382 20.65 6.87 5.76
C HIS A 382 20.06 8.02 4.93
N VAL A 383 20.80 8.49 3.92
CA VAL A 383 20.35 9.55 3.02
C VAL A 383 20.28 8.99 1.61
N THR A 384 19.09 9.04 1.00
CA THR A 384 18.88 8.56 -0.38
C THR A 384 19.57 9.47 -1.41
N GLU A 385 19.67 9.00 -2.66
CA GLU A 385 20.20 9.82 -3.76
C GLU A 385 19.36 11.09 -4.02
N ARG A 386 18.03 11.04 -3.74
CA ARG A 386 17.12 12.18 -3.85
C ARG A 386 17.14 13.10 -2.62
N GLY A 387 17.99 12.82 -1.63
CA GLY A 387 18.18 13.64 -0.45
C GLY A 387 17.08 13.48 0.61
N ILE A 388 16.42 12.34 0.66
CA ILE A 388 15.50 11.99 1.75
C ILE A 388 16.29 11.31 2.85
N THR A 389 16.17 11.79 4.09
CA THR A 389 16.89 11.22 5.23
C THR A 389 15.98 10.29 6.03
N LEU A 390 16.41 9.05 6.27
CA LEU A 390 15.75 8.11 7.18
C LEU A 390 16.46 8.14 8.54
N ILE A 391 15.65 8.23 9.61
CA ILE A 391 16.12 8.14 11.00
C ILE A 391 15.41 6.96 11.67
N THR A 392 16.20 6.04 12.25
CA THR A 392 15.68 4.94 13.06
C THR A 392 16.19 5.05 14.50
N PRO A 393 15.58 4.36 15.48
CA PRO A 393 16.04 4.36 16.85
C PRO A 393 17.51 3.92 16.98
N GLU A 394 17.92 2.92 16.22
CA GLU A 394 19.28 2.38 16.23
C GLU A 394 20.31 3.43 15.80
N MET A 395 20.01 4.24 14.78
CA MET A 395 20.86 5.33 14.30
C MET A 395 21.05 6.43 15.36
N LEU A 396 20.10 6.53 16.29
CA LEU A 396 20.15 7.44 17.44
C LEU A 396 20.81 6.80 18.67
N GLY A 397 21.31 5.56 18.56
CA GLY A 397 21.87 4.81 19.69
C GLY A 397 20.82 4.37 20.72
N GLN A 398 19.55 4.26 20.32
CA GLN A 398 18.43 3.92 21.18
C GLN A 398 18.09 2.43 21.06
N ASN A 399 18.09 1.72 22.18
CA ASN A 399 17.59 0.36 22.24
C ASN A 399 16.06 0.41 22.40
N VAL A 400 15.35 0.22 21.32
CA VAL A 400 13.90 0.06 21.38
C VAL A 400 13.58 -1.41 21.53
N HIS A 401 13.28 -1.84 22.76
CA HIS A 401 12.62 -3.11 22.96
C HIS A 401 11.22 -3.00 22.34
N HIS A 402 11.03 -3.64 21.19
CA HIS A 402 9.72 -3.77 20.56
C HIS A 402 8.84 -4.63 21.47
N SER A 403 8.19 -4.00 22.46
CA SER A 403 7.05 -4.61 23.11
C SER A 403 5.97 -4.79 22.03
N ARG A 404 5.52 -6.00 21.89
CA ARG A 404 4.53 -6.51 20.93
C ARG A 404 3.20 -5.76 21.00
#